data_a7061a5a758ac2a3ebb7c7a526bea3b9
#
_entry.id   a7061a5a758ac2a3ebb7c7a526bea3b9
#
_cell.length_a   1.000
_cell.length_b   1.000
_cell.length_c   1.000
_cell.angle_alpha   90.00
_cell.angle_beta   90.00
_cell.angle_gamma   90.00
#
_symmetry.space_group_name_H-M   'P 1'
#
loop_
_entity.id
_entity.type
_entity.pdbx_description
1 polymer ?
#
loop_
_entity_poly.entity_id
_entity_poly.type
_entity_poly.pdbx_seq_one_letter_code
_entity_poly.pdbx_strand_id
1 'polypeptide(L)'
;IKWSNGVTSRLKFGKYMKKRGWIVLFLAFPLWMQGQSAREEIGKNPALAAGKYYAYQAPEEKLTPAPAGYEPFYISMFARHGSRYLTKEKKYAAPLSLLLEADEEGVLTPDGKRVLKVVASLAQEAEGRYGELTPKGAQQHRELIDRMFHRYPEVFSDGTHVDARSTYKTRAFLSMAAGCVELKGLNPKLNVTTQTSEADAYYIKYKNPLYEAQHLENVDSVYRAADSVYVHPERLMKQMFRDSVYVEKHVDAVKLMMDLFELHGISQSSYNQPDLSFLFTSEEQYDLWQRNNFEWYYEKGPSPLSDTCMYKLERNLLNNFIETADTVIASRKN
;
A
#
# COMPACT_ATOMS: atom_id res chain seq x y z
N ILE A 1 -0.07 -44.95 -21.35
CA ILE A 1 1.26 -45.10 -21.96
C ILE A 1 2.28 -45.10 -20.84
N LYS A 2 2.90 -46.27 -20.63
CA LYS A 2 3.98 -46.52 -19.69
C LYS A 2 5.25 -45.78 -20.13
N TRP A 3 5.95 -45.17 -19.19
CA TRP A 3 7.38 -44.90 -19.30
C TRP A 3 8.12 -45.65 -18.22
N SER A 4 9.01 -46.51 -18.64
CA SER A 4 9.91 -47.33 -17.82
C SER A 4 11.32 -46.76 -17.86
N ASN A 5 11.91 -46.75 -16.65
CA ASN A 5 13.32 -47.01 -16.31
C ASN A 5 14.48 -46.30 -16.97
N GLY A 6 15.19 -45.60 -16.11
CA GLY A 6 16.59 -45.92 -15.84
C GLY A 6 17.64 -45.17 -16.62
N VAL A 7 18.42 -44.35 -15.90
CA VAL A 7 19.89 -44.46 -15.88
C VAL A 7 20.43 -43.65 -14.69
N THR A 8 20.93 -44.35 -13.70
CA THR A 8 21.83 -43.87 -12.67
C THR A 8 23.21 -43.68 -13.28
N SER A 9 23.70 -42.44 -13.38
CA SER A 9 25.13 -42.17 -13.56
C SER A 9 25.74 -41.64 -12.28
N ARG A 10 26.47 -42.53 -11.62
CA ARG A 10 27.44 -42.18 -10.54
C ARG A 10 28.50 -41.28 -11.11
N LEU A 11 28.54 -40.00 -10.73
CA LEU A 11 29.71 -39.17 -10.88
C LEU A 11 30.68 -39.47 -9.74
N LYS A 12 31.78 -40.11 -10.09
CA LYS A 12 32.92 -40.35 -9.23
C LYS A 12 33.64 -39.00 -8.94
N PHE A 13 33.54 -38.53 -7.70
CA PHE A 13 34.48 -37.53 -7.18
C PHE A 13 35.80 -38.19 -6.93
N GLY A 14 36.77 -37.90 -7.75
CA GLY A 14 38.14 -38.36 -7.62
C GLY A 14 39.16 -37.25 -7.95
N LYS A 15 39.84 -36.82 -6.90
CA LYS A 15 41.17 -36.18 -6.91
C LYS A 15 41.37 -34.91 -7.76
N TYR A 16 41.25 -33.76 -7.09
CA TYR A 16 42.23 -32.68 -7.21
C TYR A 16 42.25 -31.84 -5.91
N MET A 17 42.95 -32.34 -4.93
CA MET A 17 43.43 -31.50 -3.83
C MET A 17 44.93 -31.21 -4.10
N LYS A 18 45.21 -29.98 -4.51
CA LYS A 18 46.42 -29.21 -4.19
C LYS A 18 46.49 -27.93 -5.05
N LYS A 19 45.85 -26.88 -4.53
CA LYS A 19 46.41 -25.52 -4.54
C LYS A 19 45.69 -24.73 -3.44
N ARG A 20 46.33 -24.75 -2.30
CA ARG A 20 46.00 -23.92 -1.14
C ARG A 20 46.23 -22.46 -1.48
N GLY A 21 45.30 -21.58 -1.10
CA GLY A 21 45.70 -20.25 -0.73
C GLY A 21 44.80 -19.09 -1.09
N TRP A 22 43.72 -19.22 -1.92
CA TRP A 22 42.98 -18.04 -2.37
C TRP A 22 41.46 -18.12 -2.25
N ILE A 23 40.90 -19.15 -1.66
CA ILE A 23 39.41 -19.31 -1.52
C ILE A 23 38.91 -18.81 -0.17
N VAL A 24 39.79 -18.49 0.78
CA VAL A 24 39.35 -18.08 2.15
C VAL A 24 39.10 -16.57 2.25
N LEU A 25 39.54 -15.76 1.29
CA LEU A 25 39.34 -14.29 1.36
C LEU A 25 38.01 -13.78 0.77
N PHE A 26 37.24 -14.64 0.10
CA PHE A 26 35.94 -14.27 -0.44
C PHE A 26 34.77 -14.66 0.46
N LEU A 27 35.00 -15.41 1.54
CA LEU A 27 33.99 -15.78 2.53
C LEU A 27 33.97 -14.88 3.78
N ALA A 28 34.83 -13.86 3.81
CA ALA A 28 34.90 -12.89 4.91
C ALA A 28 34.46 -11.48 4.49
N PHE A 29 33.75 -11.33 3.38
CA PHE A 29 32.89 -10.18 3.17
C PHE A 29 31.51 -10.54 3.72
N PRO A 30 31.29 -10.43 5.04
CA PRO A 30 29.96 -10.62 5.56
C PRO A 30 29.17 -9.39 5.15
N LEU A 31 28.12 -9.60 4.33
CA LEU A 31 26.76 -9.41 4.86
C LEU A 31 26.54 -8.11 5.68
N TRP A 32 27.24 -7.02 5.33
CA TRP A 32 26.91 -5.67 5.80
C TRP A 32 25.96 -4.93 4.85
N MET A 33 25.33 -5.64 3.93
CA MET A 33 24.06 -5.21 3.36
C MET A 33 22.93 -5.72 4.28
N GLN A 34 22.92 -5.25 5.51
CA GLN A 34 21.68 -5.26 6.27
C GLN A 34 20.80 -4.22 5.60
N GLY A 35 19.87 -4.69 4.79
CA GLY A 35 18.77 -3.85 4.35
C GLY A 35 18.19 -3.17 5.58
N GLN A 36 17.94 -1.87 5.50
CA GLN A 36 17.37 -1.10 6.58
C GLN A 36 16.09 -1.81 7.04
N SER A 37 15.97 -2.13 8.33
CA SER A 37 14.80 -2.83 8.84
C SER A 37 13.59 -1.89 8.84
N ALA A 38 12.39 -2.43 8.62
CA ALA A 38 11.16 -1.62 8.69
C ALA A 38 11.01 -0.89 10.03
N ARG A 39 11.53 -1.48 11.12
CA ARG A 39 11.58 -0.84 12.43
C ARG A 39 12.42 0.43 12.43
N GLU A 40 13.59 0.39 11.79
CA GLU A 40 14.48 1.56 11.68
C GLU A 40 13.88 2.64 10.77
N GLU A 41 13.25 2.24 9.68
CA GLU A 41 12.59 3.16 8.76
C GLU A 41 11.42 3.88 9.43
N ILE A 42 10.54 3.14 10.11
CA ILE A 42 9.41 3.70 10.87
C ILE A 42 9.93 4.56 12.03
N GLY A 43 11.01 4.14 12.71
CA GLY A 43 11.64 4.94 13.76
C GLY A 43 12.15 6.30 13.27
N LYS A 44 12.64 6.38 12.03
CA LYS A 44 13.10 7.63 11.40
C LYS A 44 11.94 8.45 10.83
N ASN A 45 10.92 7.80 10.28
CA ASN A 45 9.74 8.42 9.71
C ASN A 45 8.47 7.67 10.17
N PRO A 46 7.88 8.07 11.30
CA PRO A 46 6.69 7.44 11.86
C PRO A 46 5.48 7.40 10.91
N ALA A 47 5.40 8.32 9.95
CA ALA A 47 4.32 8.33 8.97
C ALA A 47 4.25 7.04 8.13
N LEU A 48 5.38 6.33 7.98
CA LEU A 48 5.46 5.05 7.26
C LEU A 48 4.64 3.94 7.95
N ALA A 49 4.43 4.05 9.26
CA ALA A 49 3.60 3.10 10.02
C ALA A 49 2.13 3.07 9.52
N ALA A 50 1.67 4.12 8.86
CA ALA A 50 0.37 4.16 8.22
C ALA A 50 0.18 3.11 7.11
N GLY A 51 1.26 2.50 6.60
CA GLY A 51 1.25 1.43 5.61
C GLY A 51 0.39 1.79 4.39
N LYS A 52 -0.72 1.09 4.18
CA LYS A 52 -1.63 1.34 3.05
C LYS A 52 -2.25 2.75 2.99
N TYR A 53 -2.18 3.51 4.07
CA TYR A 53 -2.67 4.89 4.17
C TYR A 53 -1.56 5.93 4.07
N TYR A 54 -0.31 5.49 4.01
CA TYR A 54 0.80 6.41 3.78
C TYR A 54 0.55 7.24 2.53
N ALA A 55 0.55 8.56 2.69
CA ALA A 55 0.31 9.46 1.58
C ALA A 55 1.53 9.49 0.67
N TYR A 56 1.36 9.09 -0.59
CA TYR A 56 2.45 9.06 -1.57
C TYR A 56 3.19 10.40 -1.62
N GLN A 57 4.50 10.31 -1.55
CA GLN A 57 5.43 11.43 -1.70
C GLN A 57 6.35 11.16 -2.89
N ALA A 58 6.76 12.21 -3.57
CA ALA A 58 7.73 12.08 -4.65
C ALA A 58 9.07 11.56 -4.11
N PRO A 59 9.71 10.60 -4.78
CA PRO A 59 11.08 10.22 -4.44
C PRO A 59 12.02 11.42 -4.62
N GLU A 60 12.90 11.64 -3.64
CA GLU A 60 13.94 12.69 -3.69
C GLU A 60 15.20 12.22 -4.42
N GLU A 61 15.33 10.92 -4.64
CA GLU A 61 16.50 10.31 -5.24
C GLU A 61 16.67 10.69 -6.72
N LYS A 62 17.93 10.93 -7.11
CA LYS A 62 18.25 11.12 -8.52
C LYS A 62 18.08 9.82 -9.29
N LEU A 63 17.27 9.86 -10.32
CA LEU A 63 17.08 8.71 -11.20
C LEU A 63 18.37 8.40 -11.96
N THR A 64 18.66 7.10 -12.11
CA THR A 64 19.76 6.63 -12.96
C THR A 64 19.55 7.10 -14.40
N PRO A 65 20.55 7.67 -15.07
CA PRO A 65 20.44 8.06 -16.47
C PRO A 65 20.24 6.82 -17.36
N ALA A 66 19.62 7.03 -18.52
CA ALA A 66 19.52 5.97 -19.52
C ALA A 66 20.92 5.51 -19.96
N PRO A 67 21.12 4.20 -20.25
CA PRO A 67 22.36 3.73 -20.85
C PRO A 67 22.63 4.42 -22.19
N ALA A 68 23.91 4.60 -22.54
CA ALA A 68 24.28 5.22 -23.81
C ALA A 68 23.69 4.46 -25.01
N GLY A 69 23.07 5.18 -25.95
CA GLY A 69 22.45 4.60 -27.13
C GLY A 69 21.01 4.10 -26.94
N TYR A 70 20.43 4.30 -25.75
CA TYR A 70 19.03 3.97 -25.48
C TYR A 70 18.19 5.24 -25.35
N GLU A 71 17.03 5.26 -26.01
CA GLU A 71 16.05 6.34 -25.95
C GLU A 71 14.68 5.78 -25.53
N PRO A 72 13.95 6.48 -24.64
CA PRO A 72 12.60 6.07 -24.26
C PRO A 72 11.64 6.31 -25.45
N PHE A 73 10.76 5.34 -25.72
CA PHE A 73 9.79 5.45 -26.80
C PHE A 73 8.36 5.03 -26.41
N TYR A 74 8.23 4.38 -25.25
CA TYR A 74 6.97 3.85 -24.75
C TYR A 74 6.99 3.78 -23.24
N ILE A 75 5.85 4.06 -22.61
CA ILE A 75 5.65 3.95 -21.16
C ILE A 75 4.38 3.18 -20.88
N SER A 76 4.48 2.13 -20.06
CA SER A 76 3.35 1.52 -19.36
C SER A 76 3.41 1.94 -17.90
N MET A 77 2.30 2.45 -17.37
CA MET A 77 2.19 2.86 -15.99
C MET A 77 0.98 2.21 -15.32
N PHE A 78 1.20 1.61 -14.17
CA PHE A 78 0.13 1.19 -13.26
C PHE A 78 0.22 1.96 -11.96
N ALA A 79 -0.89 2.55 -11.54
CA ALA A 79 -0.94 3.30 -10.31
C ALA A 79 -2.16 2.91 -9.48
N ARG A 80 -2.01 2.90 -8.17
CA ARG A 80 -3.14 2.88 -7.24
C ARG A 80 -3.84 4.24 -7.27
N HIS A 81 -5.15 4.29 -6.98
CA HIS A 81 -5.83 5.57 -6.73
C HIS A 81 -5.08 6.40 -5.67
N GLY A 82 -5.16 7.71 -5.75
CA GLY A 82 -4.57 8.64 -4.80
C GLY A 82 -5.18 8.55 -3.39
N SER A 83 -4.72 9.39 -2.49
CA SER A 83 -5.24 9.52 -1.13
C SER A 83 -6.76 9.67 -1.12
N ARG A 84 -7.42 9.00 -0.19
CA ARG A 84 -8.89 8.91 -0.09
C ARG A 84 -9.38 8.91 1.35
N TYR A 85 -10.66 9.14 1.56
CA TYR A 85 -11.31 8.91 2.85
C TYR A 85 -11.46 7.41 3.15
N LEU A 86 -11.65 7.03 4.43
CA LEU A 86 -12.01 5.66 4.78
C LEU A 86 -13.33 5.27 4.10
N THR A 87 -13.46 3.99 3.75
CA THR A 87 -14.53 3.52 2.86
C THR A 87 -15.88 3.31 3.52
N LYS A 88 -15.96 3.40 4.84
CA LYS A 88 -17.19 3.14 5.61
C LYS A 88 -17.36 4.18 6.69
N GLU A 89 -18.58 4.72 6.81
CA GLU A 89 -18.99 5.63 7.87
C GLU A 89 -18.61 5.13 9.26
N LYS A 90 -18.92 3.88 9.57
CA LYS A 90 -18.66 3.27 10.88
C LYS A 90 -17.21 3.35 11.35
N LYS A 91 -16.25 3.52 10.43
CA LYS A 91 -14.84 3.68 10.76
C LYS A 91 -14.53 5.00 11.44
N TYR A 92 -15.38 6.00 11.22
CA TYR A 92 -15.33 7.29 11.89
C TYR A 92 -16.33 7.35 13.05
N ALA A 93 -17.55 6.89 12.81
CA ALA A 93 -18.65 7.02 13.75
C ALA A 93 -18.46 6.17 15.01
N ALA A 94 -17.93 4.94 14.90
CA ALA A 94 -17.79 4.06 16.06
C ALA A 94 -16.83 4.63 17.12
N PRO A 95 -15.58 5.01 16.81
CA PRO A 95 -14.70 5.64 17.80
C PRO A 95 -15.23 7.01 18.26
N LEU A 96 -15.90 7.78 17.39
CA LEU A 96 -16.49 9.06 17.76
C LEU A 96 -17.59 8.89 18.80
N SER A 97 -18.56 8.00 18.59
CA SER A 97 -19.67 7.76 19.53
C SER A 97 -19.16 7.33 20.89
N LEU A 98 -18.21 6.38 20.93
CA LEU A 98 -17.62 5.92 22.18
C LEU A 98 -16.92 7.06 22.94
N LEU A 99 -16.20 7.94 22.25
CA LEU A 99 -15.50 9.06 22.88
C LEU A 99 -16.47 10.16 23.34
N LEU A 100 -17.60 10.38 22.64
CA LEU A 100 -18.65 11.29 23.07
C LEU A 100 -19.32 10.79 24.35
N GLU A 101 -19.72 9.52 24.40
CA GLU A 101 -20.29 8.89 25.61
C GLU A 101 -19.32 9.00 26.79
N ALA A 102 -18.03 8.72 26.58
CA ALA A 102 -17.01 8.84 27.62
C ALA A 102 -16.78 10.29 28.10
N ASP A 103 -16.98 11.28 27.22
CA ASP A 103 -16.87 12.70 27.61
C ASP A 103 -18.10 13.14 28.42
N GLU A 104 -19.31 12.69 28.05
CA GLU A 104 -20.55 12.92 28.78
C GLU A 104 -20.48 12.33 30.19
N GLU A 105 -19.92 11.14 30.36
CA GLU A 105 -19.66 10.49 31.65
C GLU A 105 -18.50 11.13 32.45
N GLY A 106 -17.77 12.08 31.83
CA GLY A 106 -16.65 12.80 32.47
C GLY A 106 -15.41 11.95 32.70
N VAL A 107 -15.29 10.80 32.03
CA VAL A 107 -14.19 9.83 32.26
C VAL A 107 -12.97 10.05 31.33
N LEU A 108 -13.05 10.98 30.39
CA LEU A 108 -11.90 11.31 29.53
C LEU A 108 -10.84 12.16 30.28
N THR A 109 -9.58 11.84 30.02
CA THR A 109 -8.44 12.70 30.38
C THR A 109 -8.35 13.91 29.43
N PRO A 110 -7.47 14.90 29.70
CA PRO A 110 -7.20 15.95 28.72
C PRO A 110 -6.76 15.42 27.35
N ASP A 111 -5.95 14.35 27.31
CA ASP A 111 -5.53 13.70 26.07
C ASP A 111 -6.73 13.02 25.39
N GLY A 112 -7.58 12.32 26.13
CA GLY A 112 -8.81 11.73 25.60
C GLY A 112 -9.74 12.78 24.97
N LYS A 113 -9.88 13.95 25.59
CA LYS A 113 -10.62 15.09 25.02
C LYS A 113 -9.95 15.69 23.78
N ARG A 114 -8.64 15.71 23.73
CA ARG A 114 -7.88 16.09 22.52
C ARG A 114 -8.14 15.11 21.38
N VAL A 115 -8.12 13.82 21.66
CA VAL A 115 -8.44 12.76 20.67
C VAL A 115 -9.86 12.91 20.15
N LEU A 116 -10.84 13.09 21.04
CA LEU A 116 -12.24 13.33 20.65
C LEU A 116 -12.37 14.47 19.63
N LYS A 117 -11.70 15.59 19.87
CA LYS A 117 -11.72 16.73 18.94
C LYS A 117 -11.15 16.38 17.57
N VAL A 118 -10.04 15.63 17.53
CA VAL A 118 -9.41 15.22 16.27
C VAL A 118 -10.30 14.21 15.52
N VAL A 119 -10.84 13.22 16.23
CA VAL A 119 -11.74 12.22 15.63
C VAL A 119 -13.03 12.89 15.10
N ALA A 120 -13.60 13.83 15.83
CA ALA A 120 -14.76 14.60 15.39
C ALA A 120 -14.47 15.43 14.11
N SER A 121 -13.31 16.06 14.04
CA SER A 121 -12.87 16.80 12.84
C SER A 121 -12.70 15.89 11.62
N LEU A 122 -12.09 14.71 11.81
CA LEU A 122 -11.95 13.72 10.74
C LEU A 122 -13.30 13.18 10.26
N ALA A 123 -14.22 12.90 11.19
CA ALA A 123 -15.55 12.42 10.88
C ALA A 123 -16.35 13.48 10.10
N GLN A 124 -16.30 14.73 10.54
CA GLN A 124 -16.97 15.86 9.88
C GLN A 124 -16.42 16.08 8.45
N GLU A 125 -15.10 16.04 8.26
CA GLU A 125 -14.49 16.18 6.92
C GLU A 125 -14.92 15.06 5.98
N ALA A 126 -15.07 13.83 6.50
CA ALA A 126 -15.40 12.63 5.73
C ALA A 126 -16.91 12.43 5.52
N GLU A 127 -17.76 13.22 6.15
CA GLU A 127 -19.21 13.06 6.07
C GLU A 127 -19.71 13.10 4.62
N GLY A 128 -20.50 12.07 4.24
CA GLY A 128 -21.00 11.92 2.87
C GLY A 128 -19.95 11.59 1.79
N ARG A 129 -18.66 11.46 2.18
CA ARG A 129 -17.53 11.29 1.25
C ARG A 129 -16.75 9.99 1.44
N TYR A 130 -17.37 8.99 2.04
CA TYR A 130 -16.71 7.73 2.38
C TYR A 130 -16.17 6.99 1.17
N GLY A 131 -14.85 6.78 1.16
CA GLY A 131 -14.13 6.12 0.08
C GLY A 131 -13.88 6.98 -1.16
N GLU A 132 -14.24 8.26 -1.14
CA GLU A 132 -13.94 9.20 -2.21
C GLU A 132 -12.47 9.63 -2.21
N LEU A 133 -12.00 10.04 -3.38
CA LEU A 133 -10.68 10.66 -3.55
C LEU A 133 -10.63 12.00 -2.82
N THR A 134 -9.57 12.23 -2.04
CA THR A 134 -9.35 13.55 -1.44
C THR A 134 -8.72 14.52 -2.45
N PRO A 135 -8.78 15.85 -2.21
CA PRO A 135 -8.04 16.83 -3.02
C PRO A 135 -6.55 16.51 -3.10
N LYS A 136 -5.94 16.04 -1.99
CA LYS A 136 -4.57 15.56 -1.96
C LYS A 136 -4.34 14.39 -2.91
N GLY A 137 -5.28 13.44 -2.96
CA GLY A 137 -5.18 12.30 -3.87
C GLY A 137 -5.20 12.70 -5.34
N ALA A 138 -6.03 13.66 -5.72
CA ALA A 138 -6.02 14.22 -7.06
C ALA A 138 -4.69 14.95 -7.37
N GLN A 139 -4.18 15.71 -6.41
CA GLN A 139 -2.90 16.40 -6.53
C GLN A 139 -1.73 15.42 -6.73
N GLN A 140 -1.69 14.33 -5.98
CA GLN A 140 -0.67 13.28 -6.12
C GLN A 140 -0.59 12.73 -7.55
N HIS A 141 -1.74 12.53 -8.21
CA HIS A 141 -1.77 12.07 -9.59
C HIS A 141 -1.30 13.13 -10.58
N ARG A 142 -1.65 14.40 -10.39
CA ARG A 142 -1.12 15.49 -11.21
C ARG A 142 0.41 15.56 -11.10
N GLU A 143 0.94 15.58 -9.90
CA GLU A 143 2.39 15.65 -9.65
C GLU A 143 3.15 14.43 -10.19
N LEU A 144 2.55 13.24 -10.12
CA LEU A 144 3.14 12.02 -10.68
C LEU A 144 3.25 12.14 -12.21
N ILE A 145 2.19 12.60 -12.86
CA ILE A 145 2.13 12.79 -14.32
C ILE A 145 3.08 13.91 -14.75
N ASP A 146 3.12 15.03 -14.04
CA ASP A 146 4.03 16.14 -14.31
C ASP A 146 5.49 15.67 -14.32
N ARG A 147 5.89 14.94 -13.28
CA ARG A 147 7.26 14.38 -13.21
C ARG A 147 7.54 13.40 -14.35
N MET A 148 6.59 12.54 -14.70
CA MET A 148 6.75 11.58 -15.78
C MET A 148 6.89 12.29 -17.14
N PHE A 149 6.07 13.31 -17.39
CA PHE A 149 6.11 14.11 -18.60
C PHE A 149 7.45 14.81 -18.78
N HIS A 150 7.93 15.50 -17.74
CA HIS A 150 9.21 16.21 -17.79
C HIS A 150 10.42 15.26 -17.81
N ARG A 151 10.27 14.04 -17.31
CA ARG A 151 11.34 13.02 -17.34
C ARG A 151 11.51 12.40 -18.73
N TYR A 152 10.42 12.23 -19.47
CA TYR A 152 10.40 11.51 -20.75
C TYR A 152 9.65 12.32 -21.84
N PRO A 153 10.11 13.55 -22.13
CA PRO A 153 9.40 14.42 -23.08
C PRO A 153 9.30 13.81 -24.47
N GLU A 154 10.25 12.93 -24.85
CA GLU A 154 10.25 12.25 -26.16
C GLU A 154 9.03 11.35 -26.35
N VAL A 155 8.54 10.75 -25.27
CA VAL A 155 7.37 9.86 -25.30
C VAL A 155 6.07 10.67 -25.41
N PHE A 156 6.06 11.93 -24.97
CA PHE A 156 4.88 12.80 -24.95
C PHE A 156 4.92 13.85 -26.05
N SER A 157 5.48 13.52 -27.21
CA SER A 157 5.50 14.39 -28.38
C SER A 157 4.10 14.64 -28.97
N ASP A 158 3.97 15.67 -29.82
CA ASP A 158 2.71 16.05 -30.47
C ASP A 158 2.06 14.87 -31.20
N GLY A 159 0.79 14.64 -30.94
CA GLY A 159 0.01 13.56 -31.57
C GLY A 159 0.18 12.18 -30.91
N THR A 160 1.06 12.04 -29.92
CA THR A 160 1.21 10.75 -29.22
C THR A 160 -0.13 10.31 -28.63
N HIS A 161 -0.45 9.02 -28.82
CA HIS A 161 -1.64 8.42 -28.26
C HIS A 161 -1.38 7.97 -26.81
N VAL A 162 -2.30 8.34 -25.92
CA VAL A 162 -2.32 7.91 -24.51
C VAL A 162 -3.62 7.18 -24.26
N ASP A 163 -3.53 5.88 -23.97
CA ASP A 163 -4.67 5.04 -23.59
C ASP A 163 -4.72 4.93 -22.06
N ALA A 164 -5.66 5.62 -21.44
CA ALA A 164 -5.83 5.68 -20.00
C ALA A 164 -7.04 4.84 -19.56
N ARG A 165 -6.81 3.88 -18.66
CA ARG A 165 -7.86 2.98 -18.18
C ARG A 165 -7.93 2.96 -16.67
N SER A 166 -9.14 2.79 -16.13
CA SER A 166 -9.35 2.64 -14.69
C SER A 166 -10.39 1.58 -14.37
N THR A 167 -10.36 1.10 -13.12
CA THR A 167 -11.52 0.39 -12.59
C THR A 167 -12.70 1.36 -12.42
N TYR A 168 -13.93 0.81 -12.39
CA TYR A 168 -15.18 1.60 -12.23
C TYR A 168 -15.40 2.17 -10.80
N LYS A 169 -14.40 2.13 -9.93
CA LYS A 169 -14.47 2.83 -8.64
C LYS A 169 -14.23 4.33 -8.85
N THR A 170 -15.16 5.16 -8.36
CA THR A 170 -15.13 6.62 -8.53
C THR A 170 -13.76 7.21 -8.23
N ARG A 171 -13.13 6.83 -7.11
CA ARG A 171 -11.78 7.32 -6.76
C ARG A 171 -10.69 6.93 -7.76
N ALA A 172 -10.79 5.74 -8.38
CA ALA A 172 -9.81 5.30 -9.39
C ALA A 172 -10.00 6.09 -10.68
N PHE A 173 -11.26 6.22 -11.12
CA PHE A 173 -11.61 7.05 -12.27
C PHE A 173 -11.18 8.51 -12.10
N LEU A 174 -11.45 9.12 -10.94
CA LEU A 174 -11.04 10.50 -10.66
C LEU A 174 -9.51 10.66 -10.57
N SER A 175 -8.78 9.64 -10.11
CA SER A 175 -7.31 9.64 -10.14
C SER A 175 -6.79 9.63 -11.56
N MET A 176 -7.33 8.76 -12.43
CA MET A 176 -7.03 8.74 -13.86
C MET A 176 -7.38 10.08 -14.52
N ALA A 177 -8.57 10.61 -14.26
CA ALA A 177 -9.01 11.90 -14.82
C ALA A 177 -8.08 13.05 -14.42
N ALA A 178 -7.64 13.11 -13.14
CA ALA A 178 -6.69 14.12 -12.67
C ALA A 178 -5.36 14.05 -13.45
N GLY A 179 -4.84 12.83 -13.70
CA GLY A 179 -3.65 12.64 -14.52
C GLY A 179 -3.85 13.01 -15.99
N CYS A 180 -4.99 12.65 -16.58
CA CYS A 180 -5.30 13.00 -17.98
C CYS A 180 -5.46 14.50 -18.17
N VAL A 181 -6.09 15.20 -17.23
CA VAL A 181 -6.21 16.68 -17.26
C VAL A 181 -4.84 17.33 -17.20
N GLU A 182 -3.94 16.82 -16.35
CA GLU A 182 -2.56 17.30 -16.27
C GLU A 182 -1.82 17.10 -17.60
N LEU A 183 -1.87 15.90 -18.17
CA LEU A 183 -1.26 15.63 -19.49
C LEU A 183 -1.75 16.58 -20.57
N LYS A 184 -3.06 16.84 -20.62
CA LYS A 184 -3.63 17.78 -21.61
C LYS A 184 -3.25 19.23 -21.33
N GLY A 185 -3.01 19.58 -20.06
CA GLY A 185 -2.46 20.90 -19.69
C GLY A 185 -1.02 21.08 -20.15
N LEU A 186 -0.20 20.04 -19.99
CA LEU A 186 1.22 20.03 -20.38
C LEU A 186 1.42 19.96 -21.90
N ASN A 187 0.66 19.12 -22.59
CA ASN A 187 0.65 19.07 -24.07
C ASN A 187 -0.77 18.88 -24.61
N PRO A 188 -1.44 19.96 -25.04
CA PRO A 188 -2.81 19.89 -25.61
C PRO A 188 -2.95 19.06 -26.89
N LYS A 189 -1.84 18.79 -27.61
CA LYS A 189 -1.84 18.00 -28.84
C LYS A 189 -1.77 16.49 -28.63
N LEU A 190 -1.61 16.01 -27.39
CA LEU A 190 -1.70 14.59 -27.09
C LEU A 190 -3.10 14.06 -27.43
N ASN A 191 -3.15 12.86 -28.01
CA ASN A 191 -4.42 12.14 -28.26
C ASN A 191 -4.73 11.24 -27.05
N VAL A 192 -5.43 11.79 -26.05
CA VAL A 192 -5.76 11.08 -24.82
C VAL A 192 -7.14 10.45 -24.92
N THR A 193 -7.20 9.11 -24.82
CA THR A 193 -8.45 8.35 -24.70
C THR A 193 -8.59 7.82 -23.28
N THR A 194 -9.82 7.81 -22.77
CA THR A 194 -10.10 7.31 -21.43
C THR A 194 -11.17 6.22 -21.47
N GLN A 195 -10.96 5.17 -20.70
CA GLN A 195 -11.90 4.08 -20.58
C GLN A 195 -12.02 3.62 -19.12
N THR A 196 -13.26 3.34 -18.72
CA THR A 196 -13.55 2.59 -17.49
C THR A 196 -14.61 1.56 -17.83
N SER A 197 -14.24 0.27 -17.79
CA SER A 197 -15.07 -0.81 -18.29
C SER A 197 -14.93 -2.05 -17.41
N GLU A 198 -16.02 -2.79 -17.27
CA GLU A 198 -15.98 -4.13 -16.67
C GLU A 198 -15.19 -5.12 -17.57
N ALA A 199 -15.12 -4.87 -18.89
CA ALA A 199 -14.31 -5.67 -19.81
C ALA A 199 -12.81 -5.65 -19.47
N ASP A 200 -12.32 -4.56 -18.90
CA ASP A 200 -10.92 -4.44 -18.47
C ASP A 200 -10.67 -4.99 -17.07
N ALA A 201 -11.73 -5.35 -16.33
CA ALA A 201 -11.62 -5.75 -14.93
C ALA A 201 -10.72 -6.97 -14.71
N TYR A 202 -10.61 -7.85 -15.69
CA TYR A 202 -9.82 -9.09 -15.56
C TYR A 202 -8.31 -8.84 -15.39
N TYR A 203 -7.78 -7.69 -15.80
CA TYR A 203 -6.36 -7.37 -15.67
C TYR A 203 -6.06 -6.16 -14.79
N ILE A 204 -7.00 -5.21 -14.62
CA ILE A 204 -6.77 -3.99 -13.81
C ILE A 204 -7.40 -4.06 -12.41
N LYS A 205 -8.26 -5.05 -12.13
CA LYS A 205 -8.90 -5.21 -10.84
C LYS A 205 -8.12 -6.20 -9.97
N TYR A 206 -7.80 -5.79 -8.74
CA TYR A 206 -7.09 -6.65 -7.78
C TYR A 206 -7.90 -7.85 -7.27
N LYS A 207 -9.16 -7.97 -7.67
CA LYS A 207 -10.06 -9.06 -7.31
C LYS A 207 -10.36 -9.91 -8.55
N ASN A 208 -10.03 -11.19 -8.48
CA ASN A 208 -10.32 -12.15 -9.52
C ASN A 208 -11.17 -13.29 -8.92
N PRO A 209 -12.34 -13.62 -9.49
CA PRO A 209 -13.21 -14.68 -8.96
C PRO A 209 -12.51 -16.03 -8.76
N LEU A 210 -11.52 -16.36 -9.59
CA LEU A 210 -10.74 -17.59 -9.45
C LEU A 210 -9.92 -17.65 -8.16
N TYR A 211 -9.56 -16.49 -7.60
CA TYR A 211 -8.79 -16.38 -6.37
C TYR A 211 -9.65 -15.99 -5.17
N GLU A 212 -10.81 -15.35 -5.39
CA GLU A 212 -11.76 -15.02 -4.32
C GLU A 212 -12.52 -16.24 -3.79
N ALA A 213 -12.60 -17.33 -4.56
CA ALA A 213 -13.21 -18.57 -4.12
C ALA A 213 -12.39 -19.32 -3.06
N GLN A 214 -11.16 -18.92 -2.81
CA GLN A 214 -10.37 -19.44 -1.70
C GLN A 214 -10.84 -18.79 -0.40
N HIS A 215 -11.71 -19.49 0.31
CA HIS A 215 -12.07 -19.09 1.67
C HIS A 215 -10.86 -19.29 2.59
N LEU A 216 -10.43 -18.20 3.20
CA LEU A 216 -9.50 -18.28 4.33
C LEU A 216 -10.26 -18.86 5.51
N GLU A 217 -9.98 -20.09 5.87
CA GLU A 217 -10.56 -20.73 7.05
C GLU A 217 -10.00 -20.08 8.33
N ASN A 218 -10.83 -19.99 9.34
CA ASN A 218 -10.43 -19.50 10.67
C ASN A 218 -9.80 -18.09 10.73
N VAL A 219 -10.14 -17.21 9.78
CA VAL A 219 -9.59 -15.84 9.70
C VAL A 219 -9.66 -15.11 11.05
N ASP A 220 -10.81 -15.16 11.69
CA ASP A 220 -11.02 -14.48 12.98
C ASP A 220 -10.11 -15.00 14.10
N SER A 221 -9.81 -16.30 14.13
CA SER A 221 -8.91 -16.87 15.14
C SER A 221 -7.46 -16.48 14.85
N VAL A 222 -7.06 -16.47 13.59
CA VAL A 222 -5.72 -16.05 13.16
C VAL A 222 -5.51 -14.58 13.46
N TYR A 223 -6.50 -13.73 13.22
CA TYR A 223 -6.40 -12.30 13.53
C TYR A 223 -6.38 -12.04 15.03
N ARG A 224 -7.20 -12.71 15.84
CA ARG A 224 -7.12 -12.59 17.30
C ARG A 224 -5.76 -13.03 17.85
N ALA A 225 -5.17 -14.08 17.30
CA ALA A 225 -3.81 -14.49 17.66
C ALA A 225 -2.77 -13.41 17.31
N ALA A 226 -2.88 -12.79 16.14
CA ALA A 226 -2.02 -11.67 15.76
C ALA A 226 -2.26 -10.42 16.64
N ASP A 227 -3.52 -10.12 16.98
CA ASP A 227 -3.87 -9.01 17.87
C ASP A 227 -3.21 -9.20 19.24
N SER A 228 -3.23 -10.42 19.80
CA SER A 228 -2.59 -10.71 21.10
C SER A 228 -1.06 -10.53 21.11
N VAL A 229 -0.43 -10.58 19.93
CA VAL A 229 1.03 -10.41 19.79
C VAL A 229 1.41 -8.94 19.57
N TYR A 230 0.58 -8.18 18.84
CA TYR A 230 0.97 -6.88 18.34
C TYR A 230 0.15 -5.71 18.89
N VAL A 231 -0.97 -5.95 19.59
CA VAL A 231 -1.86 -4.88 20.06
C VAL A 231 -1.90 -4.86 21.58
N HIS A 232 -1.28 -3.85 22.19
CA HIS A 232 -1.13 -3.69 23.65
C HIS A 232 -1.78 -2.36 24.07
N PRO A 233 -3.12 -2.33 24.30
CA PRO A 233 -3.87 -1.10 24.48
C PRO A 233 -3.76 -0.46 25.86
N GLU A 234 -3.16 -1.13 26.87
CA GLU A 234 -3.23 -0.76 28.27
C GLU A 234 -2.68 0.65 28.56
N ARG A 235 -1.56 1.01 27.92
CA ARG A 235 -0.96 2.33 28.07
C ARG A 235 -1.86 3.41 27.46
N LEU A 236 -2.36 3.15 26.25
CA LEU A 236 -3.24 4.06 25.51
C LEU A 236 -4.54 4.31 26.28
N MET A 237 -5.15 3.25 26.81
CA MET A 237 -6.37 3.37 27.63
C MET A 237 -6.13 4.24 28.86
N LYS A 238 -5.02 4.04 29.58
CA LYS A 238 -4.65 4.88 30.74
C LYS A 238 -4.38 6.35 30.34
N GLN A 239 -3.86 6.59 29.16
CA GLN A 239 -3.63 7.95 28.67
C GLN A 239 -4.97 8.65 28.33
N MET A 240 -5.96 7.93 27.81
CA MET A 240 -7.22 8.51 27.35
C MET A 240 -8.31 8.55 28.40
N PHE A 241 -8.35 7.61 29.33
CA PHE A 241 -9.43 7.45 30.31
C PHE A 241 -8.92 7.54 31.75
N ARG A 242 -9.71 8.19 32.61
CA ARG A 242 -9.42 8.31 34.05
C ARG A 242 -9.93 7.11 34.86
N ASP A 243 -10.94 6.43 34.34
CA ASP A 243 -11.66 5.35 35.01
C ASP A 243 -11.42 4.01 34.32
N SER A 244 -10.64 3.13 34.97
CA SER A 244 -10.34 1.81 34.44
C SER A 244 -11.55 0.86 34.50
N VAL A 245 -12.50 1.09 35.41
CA VAL A 245 -13.74 0.28 35.50
C VAL A 245 -14.66 0.61 34.33
N TYR A 246 -14.73 1.88 33.94
CA TYR A 246 -15.44 2.27 32.72
C TYR A 246 -14.83 1.59 31.49
N VAL A 247 -13.49 1.62 31.35
CA VAL A 247 -12.79 0.96 30.23
C VAL A 247 -13.11 -0.53 30.19
N GLU A 248 -13.01 -1.23 31.31
CA GLU A 248 -13.27 -2.68 31.37
C GLU A 248 -14.73 -3.03 30.93
N LYS A 249 -15.69 -2.19 31.28
CA LYS A 249 -17.12 -2.47 31.03
C LYS A 249 -17.63 -1.99 29.68
N HIS A 250 -17.07 -0.91 29.13
CA HIS A 250 -17.66 -0.18 28.00
C HIS A 250 -16.73 -0.06 26.78
N VAL A 251 -15.42 -0.40 26.91
CA VAL A 251 -14.45 -0.17 25.84
C VAL A 251 -13.83 -1.49 25.37
N ASP A 252 -14.03 -1.82 24.10
CA ASP A 252 -13.17 -2.79 23.42
C ASP A 252 -11.83 -2.11 23.14
N ALA A 253 -10.89 -2.25 24.06
CA ALA A 253 -9.62 -1.53 24.05
C ALA A 253 -8.75 -1.87 22.82
N VAL A 254 -8.72 -3.15 22.41
CA VAL A 254 -7.98 -3.59 21.21
C VAL A 254 -8.57 -2.94 19.97
N LYS A 255 -9.89 -3.00 19.83
CA LYS A 255 -10.58 -2.40 18.69
C LYS A 255 -10.42 -0.88 18.66
N LEU A 256 -10.56 -0.20 19.78
CA LEU A 256 -10.38 1.26 19.85
C LEU A 256 -8.96 1.67 19.45
N MET A 257 -7.93 0.97 19.96
CA MET A 257 -6.54 1.24 19.57
C MET A 257 -6.33 1.09 18.06
N MET A 258 -6.86 0.03 17.47
CA MET A 258 -6.76 -0.19 16.02
C MET A 258 -7.55 0.84 15.21
N ASP A 259 -8.76 1.21 15.62
CA ASP A 259 -9.57 2.24 14.96
C ASP A 259 -8.87 3.61 15.01
N LEU A 260 -8.29 3.98 16.15
CA LEU A 260 -7.52 5.22 16.29
C LEU A 260 -6.23 5.21 15.46
N PHE A 261 -5.56 4.05 15.37
CA PHE A 261 -4.40 3.92 14.50
C PHE A 261 -4.76 4.01 13.02
N GLU A 262 -5.91 3.46 12.60
CA GLU A 262 -6.41 3.64 11.23
C GLU A 262 -6.73 5.11 10.94
N LEU A 263 -7.35 5.82 11.90
CA LEU A 263 -7.62 7.26 11.80
C LEU A 263 -6.34 8.09 11.77
N HIS A 264 -5.34 7.73 12.57
CA HIS A 264 -4.02 8.34 12.52
C HIS A 264 -3.38 8.17 11.13
N GLY A 265 -3.42 6.97 10.57
CA GLY A 265 -2.88 6.72 9.23
C GLY A 265 -3.60 7.51 8.14
N ILE A 266 -4.94 7.55 8.16
CA ILE A 266 -5.72 8.24 7.12
C ILE A 266 -5.69 9.77 7.27
N SER A 267 -5.36 10.32 8.44
CA SER A 267 -5.26 11.77 8.66
C SER A 267 -4.26 12.44 7.72
N GLN A 268 -3.24 11.72 7.25
CA GLN A 268 -2.30 12.19 6.21
C GLN A 268 -2.99 12.56 4.90
N SER A 269 -4.19 12.00 4.64
CA SER A 269 -4.98 12.25 3.44
C SER A 269 -5.99 13.38 3.61
N SER A 270 -6.24 13.83 4.84
CA SER A 270 -7.18 14.89 5.19
C SER A 270 -6.65 16.27 4.78
N TYR A 271 -7.56 17.19 4.54
CA TYR A 271 -7.22 18.58 4.19
C TYR A 271 -6.42 19.26 5.30
N ASN A 272 -6.92 19.16 6.54
CA ASN A 272 -6.31 19.82 7.72
C ASN A 272 -5.22 18.96 8.37
N GLN A 273 -4.99 17.74 7.94
CA GLN A 273 -4.01 16.79 8.47
C GLN A 273 -3.96 16.78 10.02
N PRO A 274 -5.09 16.54 10.71
CA PRO A 274 -5.14 16.60 12.15
C PRO A 274 -4.22 15.55 12.77
N ASP A 275 -3.48 15.95 13.79
CA ASP A 275 -2.40 15.16 14.38
C ASP A 275 -2.88 14.27 15.52
N LEU A 276 -2.69 12.96 15.36
CA LEU A 276 -2.86 11.91 16.39
C LEU A 276 -1.53 11.24 16.78
N SER A 277 -0.38 11.76 16.31
CA SER A 277 0.93 11.13 16.54
C SER A 277 1.29 11.03 18.02
N PHE A 278 0.80 11.97 18.84
CA PHE A 278 1.05 12.01 20.30
C PHE A 278 0.44 10.80 21.06
N LEU A 279 -0.46 10.06 20.42
CA LEU A 279 -1.11 8.89 21.04
C LEU A 279 -0.21 7.66 21.08
N PHE A 280 0.65 7.51 20.11
CA PHE A 280 1.36 6.26 19.90
C PHE A 280 2.86 6.45 20.13
N THR A 281 3.47 5.55 20.88
CA THR A 281 4.92 5.43 20.92
C THR A 281 5.46 4.85 19.62
N SER A 282 6.76 5.03 19.35
CA SER A 282 7.39 4.43 18.16
C SER A 282 7.28 2.91 18.13
N GLU A 283 7.32 2.27 19.31
CA GLU A 283 7.15 0.82 19.47
C GLU A 283 5.72 0.41 19.06
N GLU A 284 4.71 1.06 19.63
CA GLU A 284 3.30 0.81 19.30
C GLU A 284 3.00 1.03 17.82
N GLN A 285 3.57 2.07 17.21
CA GLN A 285 3.41 2.32 15.78
C GLN A 285 4.00 1.18 14.94
N TYR A 286 5.17 0.67 15.33
CA TYR A 286 5.78 -0.45 14.65
C TYR A 286 4.96 -1.73 14.83
N ASP A 287 4.50 -2.04 16.03
CA ASP A 287 3.72 -3.24 16.33
C ASP A 287 2.36 -3.22 15.62
N LEU A 288 1.67 -2.09 15.61
CA LEU A 288 0.42 -1.91 14.86
C LEU A 288 0.63 -1.99 13.34
N TRP A 289 1.78 -1.48 12.83
CA TRP A 289 2.17 -1.69 11.46
C TRP A 289 2.42 -3.18 11.18
N GLN A 290 3.12 -3.89 12.07
CA GLN A 290 3.33 -5.34 11.97
C GLN A 290 2.00 -6.10 11.91
N ARG A 291 1.04 -5.72 12.75
CA ARG A 291 -0.32 -6.29 12.73
C ARG A 291 -1.00 -6.12 11.37
N ASN A 292 -0.94 -4.92 10.81
CA ASN A 292 -1.48 -4.63 9.49
C ASN A 292 -0.74 -5.37 8.37
N ASN A 293 0.59 -5.43 8.45
CA ASN A 293 1.44 -6.15 7.49
C ASN A 293 1.15 -7.66 7.51
N PHE A 294 0.93 -8.24 8.70
CA PHE A 294 0.54 -9.64 8.86
C PHE A 294 -0.78 -9.93 8.14
N GLU A 295 -1.81 -9.07 8.28
CA GLU A 295 -3.09 -9.21 7.57
C GLU A 295 -2.88 -9.28 6.04
N TRP A 296 -2.09 -8.36 5.49
CA TRP A 296 -1.79 -8.34 4.07
C TRP A 296 -1.00 -9.57 3.60
N TYR A 297 -0.01 -10.00 4.38
CA TYR A 297 0.75 -11.20 4.08
C TYR A 297 -0.13 -12.45 4.13
N TYR A 298 -1.00 -12.54 5.15
CA TYR A 298 -1.93 -13.65 5.30
C TYR A 298 -2.95 -13.72 4.17
N GLU A 299 -3.57 -12.59 3.81
CA GLU A 299 -4.60 -12.55 2.79
C GLU A 299 -4.08 -12.55 1.35
N LYS A 300 -2.96 -11.90 1.08
CA LYS A 300 -2.49 -11.59 -0.27
C LYS A 300 -1.12 -12.16 -0.60
N GLY A 301 -0.31 -12.41 0.41
CA GLY A 301 1.03 -12.95 0.24
C GLY A 301 1.06 -14.48 0.08
N PRO A 302 2.24 -15.05 -0.15
CA PRO A 302 2.43 -16.51 -0.21
C PRO A 302 2.53 -17.10 1.20
N SER A 303 1.57 -16.79 2.07
CA SER A 303 1.59 -17.25 3.45
C SER A 303 1.33 -18.77 3.54
N PRO A 304 2.18 -19.52 4.28
CA PRO A 304 1.93 -20.93 4.50
C PRO A 304 0.70 -21.22 5.38
N LEU A 305 0.18 -20.19 6.06
CA LEU A 305 -1.02 -20.30 6.91
C LEU A 305 -2.32 -20.22 6.11
N SER A 306 -2.28 -19.66 4.91
CA SER A 306 -3.48 -19.39 4.11
C SER A 306 -3.51 -20.15 2.78
N ASP A 307 -2.40 -20.71 2.34
CA ASP A 307 -2.26 -21.38 1.03
C ASP A 307 -2.91 -20.60 -0.13
N THR A 308 -2.79 -19.27 -0.08
CA THR A 308 -3.42 -18.41 -1.09
C THR A 308 -2.57 -18.31 -2.34
N CYS A 309 -3.23 -18.09 -3.48
CA CYS A 309 -2.56 -17.75 -4.73
C CYS A 309 -2.77 -16.27 -5.11
N MET A 310 -3.18 -15.43 -4.15
CA MET A 310 -3.51 -14.02 -4.37
C MET A 310 -2.33 -13.20 -4.91
N TYR A 311 -1.09 -13.59 -4.60
CA TYR A 311 0.12 -12.99 -5.17
C TYR A 311 0.24 -13.16 -6.69
N LYS A 312 -0.58 -14.02 -7.30
CA LYS A 312 -0.63 -14.23 -8.77
C LYS A 312 -1.63 -13.31 -9.48
N LEU A 313 -2.38 -12.48 -8.75
CA LEU A 313 -3.40 -11.60 -9.33
C LEU A 313 -2.87 -10.67 -10.41
N GLU A 314 -1.63 -10.18 -10.24
CA GLU A 314 -1.01 -9.20 -11.15
C GLU A 314 -0.52 -9.81 -12.47
N ARG A 315 -0.62 -11.13 -12.66
CA ARG A 315 -0.15 -11.81 -13.89
C ARG A 315 -0.84 -11.29 -15.15
N ASN A 316 -2.15 -11.07 -15.08
CA ASN A 316 -2.92 -10.58 -16.24
C ASN A 316 -2.51 -9.15 -16.62
N LEU A 317 -2.24 -8.29 -15.62
CA LEU A 317 -1.75 -6.94 -15.86
C LEU A 317 -0.35 -6.96 -16.49
N LEU A 318 0.55 -7.78 -15.96
CA LEU A 318 1.90 -7.92 -16.51
C LEU A 318 1.87 -8.43 -17.96
N ASN A 319 1.03 -9.45 -18.25
CA ASN A 319 0.85 -9.94 -19.61
C ASN A 319 0.33 -8.85 -20.55
N ASN A 320 -0.67 -8.07 -20.12
CA ASN A 320 -1.19 -6.96 -20.92
C ASN A 320 -0.10 -5.93 -21.22
N PHE A 321 0.77 -5.61 -20.26
CA PHE A 321 1.90 -4.69 -20.47
C PHE A 321 2.90 -5.23 -21.48
N ILE A 322 3.26 -6.52 -21.39
CA ILE A 322 4.21 -7.16 -22.30
C ILE A 322 3.63 -7.19 -23.73
N GLU A 323 2.40 -7.67 -23.90
CA GLU A 323 1.73 -7.76 -25.20
C GLU A 323 1.57 -6.38 -25.87
N THR A 324 1.24 -5.36 -25.07
CA THR A 324 1.15 -4.00 -25.58
C THR A 324 2.51 -3.47 -26.00
N ALA A 325 3.55 -3.68 -25.20
CA ALA A 325 4.92 -3.30 -25.53
C ALA A 325 5.41 -3.98 -26.82
N ASP A 326 5.16 -5.29 -26.99
CA ASP A 326 5.52 -6.04 -28.19
C ASP A 326 4.80 -5.48 -29.43
N THR A 327 3.52 -5.10 -29.30
CA THR A 327 2.75 -4.46 -30.37
C THR A 327 3.36 -3.12 -30.78
N VAL A 328 3.73 -2.30 -29.80
CA VAL A 328 4.39 -0.99 -30.07
C VAL A 328 5.75 -1.18 -30.74
N ILE A 329 6.54 -2.15 -30.28
CA ILE A 329 7.84 -2.49 -30.89
C ILE A 329 7.67 -2.93 -32.34
N ALA A 330 6.69 -3.80 -32.61
CA ALA A 330 6.40 -4.28 -33.97
C ALA A 330 5.99 -3.14 -34.90
N SER A 331 5.14 -2.20 -34.44
CA SER A 331 4.68 -1.06 -35.24
C SER A 331 5.80 -0.08 -35.60
N ARG A 332 6.88 -0.01 -34.83
CA ARG A 332 8.04 0.84 -35.12
C ARG A 332 8.99 0.25 -36.17
N LYS A 333 8.90 -1.04 -36.44
CA LYS A 333 9.76 -1.74 -37.42
C LYS A 333 9.20 -1.69 -38.85
N ASN A 334 7.95 -1.29 -38.99
CA ASN A 334 7.25 -1.10 -40.27
C ASN A 334 7.18 0.39 -40.63
#